data_3c00d36eefd6705f67e14965f5b6a020
#
_entry.id   3c00d36eefd6705f67e14965f5b6a020
#
_cell.length_a   1.000
_cell.length_b   1.000
_cell.length_c   1.000
_cell.angle_alpha   90.00
_cell.angle_beta   90.00
_cell.angle_gamma   90.00
#
_symmetry.space_group_name_H-M   'P 1'
#
loop_
_entity.id
_entity.type
_entity.pdbx_description
1 polymer ?
#
loop_
_entity_poly.entity_id
_entity_poly.type
_entity_poly.pdbx_seq_one_letter_code
_entity_poly.pdbx_strand_id
1 'polypeptide(L)'
;NMTERACYAITELIKDKEIDMTVDLHESSPEYPTINAMVAHESAMELASNALLDMMLDGVQISLEPSPSTLHGLTHRELGDLPVLMETANPSHGRLRGATNEELVLTGKDPYYLKAAENGYVWVPYDETGVSIEERVARHLTGIHYLCEEYGTLYGKTLSIVGIPSYDELFNGSLGDYLN
;
A
#
# COMPACT_ATOMS: atom_id res chain seq x y z
N ASN A 1 -6.96 -16.12 16.15
CA ASN A 1 -5.90 -16.52 15.26
C ASN A 1 -4.74 -15.49 15.29
N MET A 2 -3.72 -15.65 14.45
CA MET A 2 -2.56 -14.75 14.47
C MET A 2 -2.91 -13.35 13.94
N THR A 3 -3.75 -13.28 12.93
CA THR A 3 -4.24 -12.01 12.37
C THR A 3 -5.02 -11.18 13.38
N GLU A 4 -5.93 -11.82 14.12
CA GLU A 4 -6.69 -11.13 15.20
C GLU A 4 -5.78 -10.56 16.28
N ARG A 5 -4.72 -11.29 16.64
CA ARG A 5 -3.73 -10.81 17.63
C ARG A 5 -2.93 -9.63 17.11
N ALA A 6 -2.56 -9.63 15.83
CA ALA A 6 -1.86 -8.52 15.20
C ALA A 6 -2.75 -7.28 15.13
N CYS A 7 -3.99 -7.41 14.67
CA CYS A 7 -4.96 -6.32 14.64
C CYS A 7 -5.21 -5.75 16.04
N TYR A 8 -5.37 -6.60 17.05
CA TYR A 8 -5.54 -6.16 18.43
C TYR A 8 -4.31 -5.38 18.92
N ALA A 9 -3.10 -5.90 18.67
CA ALA A 9 -1.88 -5.24 19.11
C ALA A 9 -1.70 -3.85 18.43
N ILE A 10 -2.03 -3.73 17.15
CA ILE A 10 -2.02 -2.45 16.42
C ILE A 10 -3.04 -1.49 17.03
N THR A 11 -4.26 -1.95 17.30
CA THR A 11 -5.31 -1.15 17.91
C THR A 11 -4.90 -0.60 19.29
N GLU A 12 -4.31 -1.45 20.14
CA GLU A 12 -3.81 -1.02 21.44
C GLU A 12 -2.63 -0.05 21.32
N LEU A 13 -1.77 -0.24 20.32
CA LEU A 13 -0.66 0.69 20.05
C LEU A 13 -1.17 2.08 19.65
N ILE A 14 -2.16 2.14 18.74
CA ILE A 14 -2.78 3.40 18.31
C ILE A 14 -3.34 4.16 19.51
N LYS A 15 -4.07 3.46 20.37
CA LYS A 15 -4.63 4.03 21.63
C LYS A 15 -3.55 4.49 22.60
N ASP A 16 -2.59 3.60 22.91
CA ASP A 16 -1.55 3.86 23.92
C ASP A 16 -0.62 5.02 23.53
N LYS A 17 -0.37 5.17 22.23
CA LYS A 17 0.51 6.20 21.70
C LYS A 17 -0.21 7.44 21.18
N GLU A 18 -1.53 7.46 21.23
CA GLU A 18 -2.35 8.56 20.71
C GLU A 18 -1.93 8.90 19.26
N ILE A 19 -1.90 7.87 18.39
CA ILE A 19 -1.47 8.02 17.00
C ILE A 19 -2.51 8.85 16.25
N ASP A 20 -2.09 9.94 15.65
CA ASP A 20 -2.97 10.86 14.93
C ASP A 20 -3.31 10.38 13.50
N MET A 21 -2.39 9.66 12.84
CA MET A 21 -2.56 9.21 11.47
C MET A 21 -1.95 7.81 11.29
N THR A 22 -2.64 6.98 10.54
CA THR A 22 -2.13 5.67 10.12
C THR A 22 -2.16 5.55 8.60
N VAL A 23 -1.07 5.05 8.03
CA VAL A 23 -0.98 4.76 6.60
C VAL A 23 -0.70 3.27 6.44
N ASP A 24 -1.63 2.57 5.80
CA ASP A 24 -1.49 1.15 5.50
C ASP A 24 -1.09 0.97 4.03
N LEU A 25 0.02 0.26 3.80
CA LEU A 25 0.57 0.09 2.46
C LEU A 25 0.16 -1.26 1.91
N HIS A 26 -0.67 -1.25 0.89
CA HIS A 26 -1.19 -2.41 0.22
C HIS A 26 -0.76 -2.49 -1.24
N GLU A 27 -0.89 -3.66 -1.78
CA GLU A 27 -0.74 -3.93 -3.20
C GLU A 27 -1.96 -4.70 -3.69
N SER A 28 -2.56 -4.23 -4.77
CA SER A 28 -3.75 -4.83 -5.35
C SER A 28 -3.46 -5.63 -6.62
N SER A 29 -4.36 -6.51 -6.97
CA SER A 29 -4.32 -7.21 -8.25
C SER A 29 -4.45 -6.22 -9.41
N PRO A 30 -3.66 -6.36 -10.50
CA PRO A 30 -3.76 -5.49 -11.67
C PRO A 30 -5.10 -5.62 -12.42
N GLU A 31 -5.94 -6.56 -12.03
CA GLU A 31 -7.27 -6.76 -12.58
C GLU A 31 -8.34 -5.86 -11.92
N TYR A 32 -7.98 -5.20 -10.81
CA TYR A 32 -8.89 -4.23 -10.19
C TYR A 32 -9.01 -2.97 -11.05
N PRO A 33 -10.21 -2.39 -11.16
CA PRO A 33 -10.43 -1.16 -11.95
C PRO A 33 -9.60 0.03 -11.48
N THR A 34 -9.38 0.12 -10.18
CA THR A 34 -8.60 1.16 -9.52
C THR A 34 -7.38 0.55 -8.84
N ILE A 35 -6.35 0.31 -9.64
CA ILE A 35 -5.14 -0.41 -9.21
C ILE A 35 -4.15 0.44 -8.44
N ASN A 36 -4.20 1.76 -8.61
CA ASN A 36 -3.39 2.71 -7.87
C ASN A 36 -4.35 3.68 -7.19
N ALA A 37 -4.56 3.51 -5.92
CA ALA A 37 -5.54 4.28 -5.17
C ALA A 37 -5.03 4.69 -3.79
N MET A 38 -5.47 5.86 -3.36
CA MET A 38 -5.50 6.25 -1.97
C MET A 38 -6.93 6.05 -1.49
N VAL A 39 -7.11 5.22 -0.49
CA VAL A 39 -8.42 4.87 0.07
C VAL A 39 -8.51 5.49 1.45
N ALA A 40 -9.44 6.40 1.65
CA ALA A 40 -9.53 7.15 2.89
C ALA A 40 -10.93 7.06 3.52
N HIS A 41 -10.95 6.98 4.85
CA HIS A 41 -12.18 7.18 5.61
C HIS A 41 -12.60 8.66 5.56
N GLU A 42 -13.89 8.93 5.79
CA GLU A 42 -14.44 10.29 5.75
C GLU A 42 -13.67 11.30 6.62
N SER A 43 -13.13 10.86 7.77
CA SER A 43 -12.31 11.69 8.66
C SER A 43 -10.96 12.10 8.07
N ALA A 44 -10.40 11.31 7.17
CA ALA A 44 -9.13 11.54 6.52
C ALA A 44 -9.26 12.04 5.07
N MET A 45 -10.48 12.26 4.58
CA MET A 45 -10.73 12.57 3.18
C MET A 45 -10.11 13.89 2.73
N GLU A 46 -10.15 14.93 3.57
CA GLU A 46 -9.53 16.22 3.25
C GLU A 46 -8.00 16.06 3.13
N LEU A 47 -7.39 15.40 4.09
CA LEU A 47 -5.97 15.10 4.09
C LEU A 47 -5.56 14.30 2.85
N ALA A 48 -6.28 13.22 2.57
CA ALA A 48 -6.01 12.36 1.41
C ALA A 48 -6.21 13.09 0.08
N SER A 49 -7.22 13.99 -0.01
CA SER A 49 -7.47 14.77 -1.21
C SER A 49 -6.34 15.75 -1.51
N ASN A 50 -5.83 16.42 -0.49
CA ASN A 50 -4.73 17.38 -0.65
C ASN A 50 -3.44 16.65 -1.05
N ALA A 51 -3.07 15.59 -0.32
CA ALA A 51 -1.90 14.78 -0.65
C ALA A 51 -1.97 14.18 -2.06
N LEU A 52 -3.15 13.74 -2.49
CA LEU A 52 -3.35 13.24 -3.84
C LEU A 52 -3.13 14.32 -4.92
N LEU A 53 -3.58 15.55 -4.66
CA LEU A 53 -3.35 16.65 -5.61
C LEU A 53 -1.85 16.93 -5.79
N ASP A 54 -1.09 16.94 -4.70
CA ASP A 54 0.35 17.12 -4.77
C ASP A 54 1.06 15.96 -5.49
N MET A 55 0.65 14.71 -5.21
CA MET A 55 1.13 13.55 -5.97
C MET A 55 0.86 13.68 -7.47
N MET A 56 -0.34 14.14 -7.83
CA MET A 56 -0.69 14.34 -9.24
C MET A 56 0.14 15.46 -9.91
N LEU A 57 0.52 16.49 -9.17
CA LEU A 57 1.43 17.55 -9.65
C LEU A 57 2.82 16.99 -9.94
N ASP A 58 3.28 16.01 -9.20
CA ASP A 58 4.51 15.25 -9.46
C ASP A 58 4.36 14.18 -10.54
N GLY A 59 3.21 14.09 -11.19
CA GLY A 59 2.96 13.16 -12.29
C GLY A 59 2.57 11.74 -11.84
N VAL A 60 2.33 11.53 -10.55
CA VAL A 60 1.90 10.23 -10.03
C VAL A 60 0.45 9.95 -10.45
N GLN A 61 0.23 8.83 -11.11
CA GLN A 61 -1.12 8.38 -11.46
C GLN A 61 -1.72 7.62 -10.28
N ILE A 62 -2.69 8.22 -9.64
CA ILE A 62 -3.37 7.68 -8.46
C ILE A 62 -4.81 8.20 -8.42
N SER A 63 -5.73 7.42 -7.87
CA SER A 63 -7.12 7.81 -7.63
C SER A 63 -7.41 7.93 -6.13
N LEU A 64 -8.51 8.61 -5.79
CA LEU A 64 -9.02 8.68 -4.43
C LEU A 64 -10.32 7.91 -4.33
N GLU A 65 -10.36 6.97 -3.39
CA GLU A 65 -11.52 6.11 -3.15
C GLU A 65 -12.02 6.32 -1.70
N PRO A 66 -13.31 6.51 -1.51
CA PRO A 66 -13.88 6.52 -0.17
C PRO A 66 -13.96 5.09 0.38
N SER A 67 -13.63 4.93 1.65
CA SER A 67 -13.75 3.65 2.34
C SER A 67 -14.80 3.71 3.44
N PRO A 68 -16.08 3.45 3.13
CA PRO A 68 -17.13 3.51 4.13
C PRO A 68 -17.15 2.33 5.11
N SER A 69 -16.49 1.23 4.79
CA SER A 69 -16.70 -0.03 5.51
C SER A 69 -15.50 -0.96 5.59
N THR A 70 -14.29 -0.50 5.34
CA THR A 70 -13.12 -1.35 5.59
C THR A 70 -12.89 -1.52 7.09
N LEU A 71 -12.24 -2.61 7.46
CA LEU A 71 -11.83 -2.87 8.83
C LEU A 71 -11.08 -1.67 9.43
N HIS A 72 -10.30 -1.00 8.63
CA HIS A 72 -9.63 0.26 8.96
C HIS A 72 -10.64 1.34 9.34
N GLY A 73 -11.67 1.57 8.53
CA GLY A 73 -12.65 2.62 8.75
C GLY A 73 -13.42 2.49 10.06
N LEU A 74 -13.78 1.29 10.49
CA LEU A 74 -14.53 1.07 11.72
C LEU A 74 -13.65 1.19 12.96
N THR A 75 -12.50 0.54 12.97
CA THR A 75 -11.59 0.54 14.12
C THR A 75 -10.96 1.91 14.35
N HIS A 76 -10.50 2.54 13.30
CA HIS A 76 -9.84 3.84 13.38
C HIS A 76 -10.81 4.98 13.68
N ARG A 77 -12.04 4.91 13.16
CA ARG A 77 -13.10 5.87 13.53
C ARG A 77 -13.33 5.93 15.03
N GLU A 78 -13.30 4.78 15.71
CA GLU A 78 -13.45 4.70 17.16
C GLU A 78 -12.21 5.17 17.91
N LEU A 79 -11.04 5.11 17.28
CA LEU A 79 -9.76 5.53 17.85
C LEU A 79 -9.46 7.01 17.65
N GLY A 80 -10.14 7.67 16.70
CA GLY A 80 -9.99 9.09 16.44
C GLY A 80 -8.78 9.46 15.56
N ASP A 81 -8.08 8.48 15.01
CA ASP A 81 -7.00 8.71 14.06
C ASP A 81 -7.51 8.95 12.63
N LEU A 82 -6.59 9.32 11.74
CA LEU A 82 -6.83 9.56 10.32
C LEU A 82 -6.31 8.37 9.50
N PRO A 83 -7.16 7.38 9.17
CA PRO A 83 -6.71 6.20 8.45
C PRO A 83 -6.71 6.43 6.95
N VAL A 84 -5.58 6.12 6.33
CA VAL A 84 -5.39 6.11 4.88
C VAL A 84 -4.77 4.76 4.49
N LEU A 85 -5.34 4.13 3.48
CA LEU A 85 -4.79 2.95 2.85
C LEU A 85 -4.31 3.32 1.45
N MET A 86 -3.11 2.91 1.11
CA MET A 86 -2.54 3.12 -0.22
C MET A 86 -2.44 1.79 -0.96
N GLU A 87 -2.99 1.75 -2.15
CA GLU A 87 -2.93 0.62 -3.06
C GLU A 87 -2.03 0.92 -4.26
N THR A 88 -1.21 -0.03 -4.64
CA THR A 88 -0.48 -0.01 -5.90
C THR A 88 -0.60 -1.36 -6.60
N ALA A 89 -0.54 -1.35 -7.92
CA ALA A 89 -0.65 -2.58 -8.70
C ALA A 89 0.53 -3.51 -8.45
N ASN A 90 0.25 -4.76 -8.13
CA ASN A 90 1.25 -5.81 -8.07
C ASN A 90 0.89 -6.95 -9.04
N PRO A 91 1.66 -7.13 -10.12
CA PRO A 91 1.40 -8.20 -11.09
C PRO A 91 1.45 -9.60 -10.49
N SER A 92 2.08 -9.76 -9.34
CA SER A 92 2.17 -11.03 -8.63
C SER A 92 1.11 -11.21 -7.54
N HIS A 93 0.28 -10.21 -7.30
CA HIS A 93 -0.72 -10.26 -6.22
C HIS A 93 -1.68 -11.43 -6.41
N GLY A 94 -1.81 -12.26 -5.37
CA GLY A 94 -2.67 -13.44 -5.36
C GLY A 94 -2.26 -14.55 -6.33
N ARG A 95 -1.10 -14.44 -6.98
CA ARG A 95 -0.64 -15.40 -7.99
C ARG A 95 0.86 -15.60 -7.91
N LEU A 96 1.30 -16.80 -8.27
CA LEU A 96 2.73 -17.07 -8.44
C LEU A 96 3.16 -16.69 -9.87
N ARG A 97 4.13 -15.81 -9.95
CA ARG A 97 4.70 -15.31 -11.21
C ARG A 97 6.22 -15.39 -11.20
N GLY A 98 6.85 -15.08 -12.31
CA GLY A 98 8.30 -15.09 -12.46
C GLY A 98 8.84 -16.42 -12.95
N ALA A 99 9.98 -16.82 -12.43
CA ALA A 99 10.61 -18.11 -12.77
C ALA A 99 9.82 -19.34 -12.25
N THR A 100 8.70 -19.11 -11.58
CA THR A 100 7.82 -20.16 -11.08
C THR A 100 7.11 -20.85 -12.24
N ASN A 101 7.12 -22.16 -12.23
CA ASN A 101 6.38 -23.00 -13.15
C ASN A 101 5.52 -24.00 -12.37
N GLU A 102 4.65 -24.72 -13.08
CA GLU A 102 3.76 -25.70 -12.48
C GLU A 102 4.52 -26.75 -11.67
N GLU A 103 5.63 -27.24 -12.18
CA GLU A 103 6.47 -28.24 -11.51
C GLU A 103 7.03 -27.71 -10.19
N LEU A 104 7.55 -26.48 -10.15
CA LEU A 104 8.06 -25.86 -8.93
C LEU A 104 6.96 -25.70 -7.88
N VAL A 105 5.76 -25.33 -8.30
CA VAL A 105 4.62 -25.21 -7.41
C VAL A 105 4.19 -26.56 -6.87
N LEU A 106 4.03 -27.56 -7.75
CA LEU A 106 3.59 -28.91 -7.38
C LEU A 106 4.60 -29.69 -6.54
N THR A 107 5.90 -29.42 -6.73
CA THR A 107 6.97 -30.03 -5.94
C THR A 107 7.33 -29.17 -4.70
N GLY A 108 6.74 -27.99 -4.57
CA GLY A 108 6.91 -27.12 -3.42
C GLY A 108 6.48 -27.77 -2.11
N LYS A 109 7.02 -27.26 -1.02
CA LYS A 109 6.74 -27.81 0.32
C LYS A 109 5.50 -27.19 0.98
N ASP A 110 4.91 -26.17 0.38
CA ASP A 110 3.75 -25.50 0.93
C ASP A 110 2.46 -26.20 0.48
N PRO A 111 1.72 -26.83 1.41
CA PRO A 111 0.50 -27.55 1.07
C PRO A 111 -0.63 -26.63 0.56
N TYR A 112 -0.60 -25.34 0.89
CA TYR A 112 -1.59 -24.39 0.37
C TYR A 112 -1.32 -24.06 -1.09
N TYR A 113 -0.08 -23.89 -1.48
CA TYR A 113 0.31 -23.71 -2.88
C TYR A 113 0.02 -24.95 -3.72
N LEU A 114 0.30 -26.13 -3.19
CA LEU A 114 -0.02 -27.39 -3.87
C LEU A 114 -1.53 -27.48 -4.14
N LYS A 115 -2.35 -27.23 -3.13
CA LYS A 115 -3.80 -27.29 -3.28
C LYS A 115 -4.34 -26.20 -4.23
N ALA A 116 -3.78 -25.02 -4.20
CA ALA A 116 -4.16 -23.94 -5.10
C ALA A 116 -3.73 -24.23 -6.55
N ALA A 117 -2.54 -24.82 -6.74
CA ALA A 117 -2.07 -25.28 -8.05
C ALA A 117 -2.97 -26.39 -8.64
N GLU A 118 -3.40 -27.34 -7.83
CA GLU A 118 -4.35 -28.39 -8.24
C GLU A 118 -5.67 -27.80 -8.76
N ASN A 119 -6.06 -26.64 -8.26
CA ASN A 119 -7.24 -25.91 -8.70
C ASN A 119 -6.94 -24.89 -9.82
N GLY A 120 -5.70 -24.78 -10.27
CA GLY A 120 -5.30 -23.86 -11.34
C GLY A 120 -5.28 -22.37 -10.96
N TYR A 121 -5.28 -22.04 -9.67
CA TYR A 121 -5.43 -20.65 -9.22
C TYR A 121 -4.13 -19.88 -8.99
N VAL A 122 -3.02 -20.56 -8.72
CA VAL A 122 -1.81 -19.86 -8.29
C VAL A 122 -0.73 -19.77 -9.35
N TRP A 123 -0.68 -20.71 -10.28
CA TRP A 123 0.33 -20.66 -11.31
C TRP A 123 -0.12 -19.84 -12.52
N VAL A 124 0.65 -18.83 -12.87
CA VAL A 124 0.49 -18.04 -14.08
C VAL A 124 1.88 -17.77 -14.67
N PRO A 125 2.01 -17.69 -16.01
CA PRO A 125 3.25 -17.25 -16.63
C PRO A 125 3.69 -15.91 -16.09
N TYR A 126 4.99 -15.71 -15.96
CA TYR A 126 5.55 -14.42 -15.60
C TYR A 126 5.32 -13.41 -16.72
N ASP A 127 4.83 -12.26 -16.34
CA ASP A 127 4.63 -11.13 -17.22
C ASP A 127 5.49 -9.95 -16.73
N GLU A 128 6.53 -9.63 -17.47
CA GLU A 128 7.44 -8.53 -17.16
C GLU A 128 6.82 -7.15 -17.45
N THR A 129 5.68 -7.09 -18.14
CA THR A 129 4.98 -5.83 -18.41
C THR A 129 4.25 -5.28 -17.19
N GLY A 130 4.37 -5.96 -16.07
CA GLY A 130 3.78 -5.50 -14.81
C GLY A 130 4.49 -4.28 -14.25
N VAL A 131 3.86 -3.68 -13.25
CA VAL A 131 4.38 -2.53 -12.51
C VAL A 131 5.66 -2.92 -11.77
N SER A 132 6.75 -2.21 -12.00
CA SER A 132 8.04 -2.48 -11.37
C SER A 132 7.98 -2.26 -9.86
N ILE A 133 8.92 -2.85 -9.14
CA ILE A 133 9.03 -2.60 -7.69
C ILE A 133 9.42 -1.15 -7.41
N GLU A 134 10.24 -0.54 -8.26
CA GLU A 134 10.63 0.87 -8.20
C GLU A 134 9.38 1.77 -8.28
N GLU A 135 8.50 1.51 -9.23
CA GLU A 135 7.26 2.25 -9.40
C GLU A 135 6.33 2.11 -8.18
N ARG A 136 6.19 0.91 -7.63
CA ARG A 136 5.35 0.66 -6.46
C ARG A 136 5.88 1.36 -5.21
N VAL A 137 7.18 1.26 -4.98
CA VAL A 137 7.85 1.93 -3.86
C VAL A 137 7.79 3.44 -4.02
N ALA A 138 8.04 3.96 -5.23
CA ALA A 138 7.95 5.39 -5.52
C ALA A 138 6.56 5.96 -5.16
N ARG A 139 5.47 5.29 -5.57
CA ARG A 139 4.11 5.73 -5.22
C ARG A 139 3.87 5.76 -3.71
N HIS A 140 4.27 4.69 -3.02
CA HIS A 140 4.04 4.60 -1.58
C HIS A 140 4.84 5.65 -0.80
N LEU A 141 6.11 5.82 -1.11
CA LEU A 141 6.95 6.81 -0.43
C LEU A 141 6.53 8.25 -0.72
N THR A 142 6.15 8.55 -1.96
CA THR A 142 5.62 9.87 -2.33
C THR A 142 4.30 10.15 -1.62
N GLY A 143 3.42 9.17 -1.52
CA GLY A 143 2.18 9.32 -0.78
C GLY A 143 2.38 9.56 0.72
N ILE A 144 3.29 8.83 1.35
CA ILE A 144 3.65 9.07 2.75
C ILE A 144 4.22 10.48 2.93
N HIS A 145 5.07 10.92 2.02
CA HIS A 145 5.66 12.26 2.07
C HIS A 145 4.58 13.34 2.07
N TYR A 146 3.69 13.34 1.10
CA TYR A 146 2.63 14.33 1.01
C TYR A 146 1.57 14.22 2.10
N LEU A 147 1.22 13.01 2.54
CA LEU A 147 0.35 12.84 3.70
C LEU A 147 0.95 13.49 4.97
N CYS A 148 2.25 13.39 5.16
CA CYS A 148 2.91 14.04 6.30
C CYS A 148 2.94 15.57 6.15
N GLU A 149 3.25 16.11 4.97
CA GLU A 149 3.26 17.55 4.72
C GLU A 149 1.87 18.16 4.88
N GLU A 150 0.86 17.55 4.28
CA GLU A 150 -0.51 18.02 4.36
C GLU A 150 -1.10 17.89 5.77
N TYR A 151 -0.75 16.81 6.48
CA TYR A 151 -1.09 16.71 7.89
C TYR A 151 -0.49 17.86 8.69
N GLY A 152 0.76 18.22 8.44
CA GLY A 152 1.41 19.36 9.06
C GLY A 152 0.68 20.69 8.77
N THR A 153 0.28 20.87 7.52
CA THR A 153 -0.46 22.06 7.07
C THR A 153 -1.83 22.17 7.71
N LEU A 154 -2.62 21.08 7.68
CA LEU A 154 -3.99 21.07 8.18
C LEU A 154 -4.08 21.19 9.71
N TYR A 155 -3.15 20.58 10.42
CA TYR A 155 -3.22 20.49 11.89
C TYR A 155 -2.17 21.38 12.60
N GLY A 156 -1.45 22.23 11.88
CA GLY A 156 -0.50 23.18 12.44
C GLY A 156 0.72 22.51 13.10
N LYS A 157 1.11 21.33 12.62
CA LYS A 157 2.28 20.58 13.08
C LYS A 157 3.34 20.59 11.99
N THR A 158 4.62 20.52 12.36
CA THR A 158 5.69 20.33 11.39
C THR A 158 6.04 18.85 11.36
N LEU A 159 5.64 18.18 10.28
CA LEU A 159 6.00 16.81 9.98
C LEU A 159 6.79 16.82 8.67
N SER A 160 8.05 16.42 8.73
CA SER A 160 8.86 16.25 7.52
C SER A 160 9.63 14.93 7.62
N ILE A 161 9.54 14.15 6.57
CA ILE A 161 10.39 12.96 6.42
C ILE A 161 11.58 13.37 5.56
N VAL A 162 12.75 13.36 6.17
CA VAL A 162 13.98 13.79 5.50
C VAL A 162 14.63 12.62 4.79
N GLY A 163 15.09 12.84 3.55
CA GLY A 163 15.86 11.87 2.80
C GLY A 163 15.04 10.88 1.98
N ILE A 164 13.75 11.14 1.79
CA ILE A 164 12.99 10.41 0.76
C ILE A 164 13.41 10.98 -0.61
N PRO A 165 13.87 10.15 -1.55
CA PRO A 165 14.11 10.57 -2.92
C PRO A 165 12.81 11.01 -3.59
N SER A 166 12.91 11.88 -4.60
CA SER A 166 11.74 12.27 -5.40
C SER A 166 11.11 11.06 -6.12
N TYR A 167 9.86 11.23 -6.55
CA TYR A 167 9.16 10.22 -7.33
C TYR A 167 9.97 9.80 -8.56
N ASP A 168 10.48 10.77 -9.30
CA ASP A 168 11.27 10.51 -10.51
C ASP A 168 12.60 9.77 -10.24
N GLU A 169 13.27 10.11 -9.16
CA GLU A 169 14.50 9.42 -8.76
C GLU A 169 14.24 7.95 -8.39
N LEU A 170 13.16 7.68 -7.66
CA LEU A 170 12.76 6.32 -7.30
C LEU A 170 12.25 5.54 -8.51
N PHE A 171 11.40 6.17 -9.34
CA PHE A 171 10.77 5.53 -10.48
C PHE A 171 11.78 5.14 -11.57
N ASN A 172 12.76 6.00 -11.84
CA ASN A 172 13.76 5.80 -12.90
C ASN A 172 15.09 5.25 -12.38
N GLY A 173 15.24 5.11 -11.07
CA GLY A 173 16.45 4.63 -10.42
C GLY A 173 16.47 3.13 -10.18
N SER A 174 17.35 2.72 -9.29
CA SER A 174 17.38 1.36 -8.75
C SER A 174 17.21 1.43 -7.23
N LEU A 175 16.28 0.66 -6.68
CA LEU A 175 16.11 0.59 -5.22
C LEU A 175 17.40 0.12 -4.52
N GLY A 176 18.24 -0.66 -5.21
CA GLY A 176 19.53 -1.08 -4.68
C GLY A 176 20.47 0.07 -4.32
N ASP A 177 20.31 1.23 -4.94
CA ASP A 177 21.12 2.41 -4.66
C ASP A 177 20.80 3.05 -3.29
N TYR A 178 19.63 2.74 -2.74
CA TYR A 178 19.13 3.25 -1.46
C TYR A 178 19.16 2.20 -0.33
N LEU A 179 19.49 0.95 -0.65
CA LEU A 179 19.59 -0.15 0.31
C LEU A 179 21.05 -0.37 0.67
N ASN A 180 21.46 -0.01 1.90
CA ASN A 180 22.79 -0.27 2.44
C ASN A 180 22.85 -1.59 3.21
#